data_bb05a3275b7ec9ef1436e99bbdf7014d
#
_entry.id   bb05a3275b7ec9ef1436e99bbdf7014d
#
_cell.length_a   1.000
_cell.length_b   1.000
_cell.length_c   1.000
_cell.angle_alpha   90.00
_cell.angle_beta   90.00
_cell.angle_gamma   90.00
#
_symmetry.space_group_name_H-M   'P 1'
#
loop_
_entity.id
_entity.type
_entity.pdbx_description
1 polymer ?
#
loop_
_entity_poly.entity_id
_entity_poly.type
_entity_poly.pdbx_seq_one_letter_code
_entity_poly.pdbx_strand_id
1 'polypeptide(L)'
;MLGLAPTLRTALSRAGFTEPTPIQNQAIPLALEGHDILGLAQTGTGKTLAFGLPLIDQLLAQPGRPAARTAKALILAPTRELVNQIADSLRLLTVGTKLTVTTVVGGQSIGRQIAQLARGTDILVATPGRLIDLMDRRAVDLGTVRHLVLDEADQMLDIGFIHALRRIAKMLPRERQTLLFSATMPKLMEELADSYLNDPLRVAVNPPGQAAEKIDQGVHFVNQGDKATLLAEYLSKHVDELAIVFGRTKH
;
A
#
# COMPACT_ATOMS: atom_id res chain seq x y z
N MET A 1 -14.59 -16.69 11.87
CA MET A 1 -13.48 -15.85 12.41
C MET A 1 -12.25 -16.16 11.59
N LEU A 2 -11.48 -15.15 11.18
CA LEU A 2 -10.37 -15.29 10.20
C LEU A 2 -9.07 -15.91 10.74
N GLY A 3 -9.13 -16.73 11.81
CA GLY A 3 -7.93 -17.41 12.35
C GLY A 3 -6.93 -16.52 13.13
N LEU A 4 -7.22 -15.23 13.29
CA LEU A 4 -6.32 -14.23 13.90
C LEU A 4 -6.11 -14.45 15.42
N ALA A 5 -4.94 -14.11 15.90
CA ALA A 5 -4.58 -14.12 17.33
C ALA A 5 -5.58 -13.34 18.20
N PRO A 6 -5.82 -13.75 19.46
CA PRO A 6 -6.75 -13.07 20.37
C PRO A 6 -6.46 -11.56 20.55
N THR A 7 -5.20 -11.18 20.58
CA THR A 7 -4.73 -9.78 20.69
C THR A 7 -5.24 -8.92 19.54
N LEU A 8 -5.15 -9.41 18.29
CA LEU A 8 -5.63 -8.69 17.11
C LEU A 8 -7.16 -8.62 17.07
N ARG A 9 -7.86 -9.68 17.47
CA ARG A 9 -9.33 -9.66 17.59
C ARG A 9 -9.81 -8.61 18.59
N THR A 10 -9.12 -8.47 19.71
CA THR A 10 -9.42 -7.42 20.68
C THR A 10 -9.13 -6.02 20.11
N ALA A 11 -8.04 -5.83 19.38
CA ALA A 11 -7.72 -4.57 18.74
C ALA A 11 -8.76 -4.17 17.69
N LEU A 12 -9.21 -5.12 16.84
CA LEU A 12 -10.27 -4.91 15.85
C LEU A 12 -11.59 -4.50 16.49
N SER A 13 -12.01 -5.20 17.55
CA SER A 13 -13.24 -4.88 18.28
C SER A 13 -13.20 -3.49 18.88
N ARG A 14 -12.07 -3.09 19.49
CA ARG A 14 -11.87 -1.73 20.03
C ARG A 14 -11.89 -0.66 18.95
N ALA A 15 -11.41 -0.97 17.76
CA ALA A 15 -11.40 -0.07 16.60
C ALA A 15 -12.75 -0.02 15.86
N GLY A 16 -13.77 -0.78 16.31
CA GLY A 16 -15.11 -0.80 15.72
C GLY A 16 -15.22 -1.64 14.44
N PHE A 17 -14.22 -2.49 14.13
CA PHE A 17 -14.31 -3.40 12.99
C PHE A 17 -15.08 -4.66 13.38
N THR A 18 -16.30 -4.79 12.87
CA THR A 18 -17.23 -5.90 13.22
C THR A 18 -17.28 -6.98 12.16
N GLU A 19 -17.21 -6.58 10.88
CA GLU A 19 -17.34 -7.49 9.75
C GLU A 19 -16.19 -7.30 8.75
N PRO A 20 -15.61 -8.38 8.24
CA PRO A 20 -14.58 -8.29 7.21
C PRO A 20 -15.17 -7.95 5.85
N THR A 21 -14.46 -7.13 5.09
CA THR A 21 -14.79 -6.83 3.69
C THR A 21 -14.51 -8.04 2.77
N PRO A 22 -15.07 -8.07 1.54
CA PRO A 22 -14.82 -9.16 0.60
C PRO A 22 -13.34 -9.46 0.34
N ILE A 23 -12.49 -8.41 0.19
CA ILE A 23 -11.03 -8.60 0.00
C ILE A 23 -10.37 -9.21 1.23
N GLN A 24 -10.80 -8.82 2.44
CA GLN A 24 -10.28 -9.36 3.69
C GLN A 24 -10.66 -10.82 3.88
N ASN A 25 -11.91 -11.19 3.57
CA ASN A 25 -12.38 -12.56 3.65
C ASN A 25 -11.60 -13.51 2.74
N GLN A 26 -11.20 -13.05 1.57
CA GLN A 26 -10.44 -13.85 0.60
C GLN A 26 -8.94 -13.85 0.90
N ALA A 27 -8.34 -12.68 1.18
CA ALA A 27 -6.89 -12.55 1.28
C ALA A 27 -6.32 -13.00 2.64
N ILE A 28 -7.01 -12.71 3.76
CA ILE A 28 -6.45 -12.96 5.09
C ILE A 28 -6.15 -14.45 5.34
N PRO A 29 -7.06 -15.40 5.07
CA PRO A 29 -6.76 -16.82 5.28
C PRO A 29 -5.54 -17.28 4.48
N LEU A 30 -5.48 -16.94 3.20
CA LEU A 30 -4.39 -17.33 2.31
C LEU A 30 -3.04 -16.72 2.75
N ALA A 31 -3.06 -15.46 3.22
CA ALA A 31 -1.87 -14.82 3.75
C ALA A 31 -1.39 -15.46 5.06
N LEU A 32 -2.30 -15.89 5.93
CA LEU A 32 -1.95 -16.61 7.17
C LEU A 32 -1.35 -17.99 6.88
N GLU A 33 -1.74 -18.64 5.78
CA GLU A 33 -1.16 -19.89 5.29
C GLU A 33 0.23 -19.71 4.66
N GLY A 34 0.68 -18.46 4.47
CA GLY A 34 2.02 -18.13 3.95
C GLY A 34 2.09 -17.98 2.44
N HIS A 35 0.97 -17.99 1.72
CA HIS A 35 0.94 -17.79 0.27
C HIS A 35 1.27 -16.36 -0.13
N ASP A 36 1.95 -16.20 -1.27
CA ASP A 36 2.00 -14.92 -1.97
C ASP A 36 0.63 -14.59 -2.57
N ILE A 37 0.26 -13.30 -2.56
CA ILE A 37 -1.05 -12.87 -3.04
C ILE A 37 -0.91 -11.78 -4.08
N LEU A 38 -1.64 -11.94 -5.18
CA LEU A 38 -1.95 -10.88 -6.14
C LEU A 38 -3.39 -10.43 -5.94
N GLY A 39 -3.58 -9.32 -5.25
CA GLY A 39 -4.87 -8.74 -4.93
C GLY A 39 -5.32 -7.68 -5.94
N LEU A 40 -6.41 -7.92 -6.66
CA LEU A 40 -7.00 -6.94 -7.57
C LEU A 40 -8.20 -6.28 -6.86
N ALA A 41 -7.99 -5.06 -6.36
CA ALA A 41 -9.00 -4.33 -5.60
C ALA A 41 -8.78 -2.82 -5.65
N GLN A 42 -9.87 -2.06 -5.80
CA GLN A 42 -9.87 -0.59 -5.81
C GLN A 42 -9.53 -0.02 -4.42
N THR A 43 -9.21 1.28 -4.37
CA THR A 43 -9.04 2.03 -3.12
C THR A 43 -10.35 2.02 -2.31
N GLY A 44 -10.25 1.97 -0.99
CA GLY A 44 -11.42 1.94 -0.10
C GLY A 44 -12.06 0.57 0.15
N THR A 45 -11.57 -0.51 -0.47
CA THR A 45 -12.10 -1.88 -0.28
C THR A 45 -11.64 -2.57 1.01
N GLY A 46 -10.75 -1.92 1.79
CA GLY A 46 -10.23 -2.49 3.05
C GLY A 46 -8.92 -3.25 2.90
N LYS A 47 -8.14 -3.00 1.83
CA LYS A 47 -6.83 -3.63 1.56
C LYS A 47 -5.86 -3.54 2.74
N THR A 48 -5.80 -2.39 3.41
CA THR A 48 -4.86 -2.17 4.53
C THR A 48 -5.01 -3.21 5.64
N LEU A 49 -6.24 -3.57 6.00
CA LEU A 49 -6.49 -4.64 6.96
C LEU A 49 -6.27 -6.03 6.33
N ALA A 50 -6.53 -6.19 5.03
CA ALA A 50 -6.33 -7.46 4.33
C ALA A 50 -4.87 -7.93 4.36
N PHE A 51 -3.91 -7.00 4.24
CA PHE A 51 -2.49 -7.34 4.40
C PHE A 51 -1.96 -7.09 5.82
N GLY A 52 -2.45 -6.07 6.52
CA GLY A 52 -1.93 -5.67 7.82
C GLY A 52 -2.20 -6.69 8.92
N LEU A 53 -3.39 -7.31 8.93
CA LEU A 53 -3.77 -8.28 9.94
C LEU A 53 -2.91 -9.56 9.89
N PRO A 54 -2.77 -10.27 8.75
CA PRO A 54 -1.92 -11.45 8.69
C PRO A 54 -0.44 -11.10 8.92
N LEU A 55 0.03 -9.96 8.43
CA LEU A 55 1.38 -9.48 8.68
C LEU A 55 1.66 -9.31 10.18
N ILE A 56 0.80 -8.61 10.91
CA ILE A 56 0.97 -8.38 12.35
C ILE A 56 0.86 -9.71 13.11
N ASP A 57 -0.07 -10.59 12.73
CA ASP A 57 -0.25 -11.91 13.35
C ASP A 57 1.03 -12.74 13.28
N GLN A 58 1.61 -12.83 12.10
CA GLN A 58 2.88 -13.53 11.86
C GLN A 58 4.06 -12.89 12.62
N LEU A 59 4.13 -11.57 12.67
CA LEU A 59 5.19 -10.87 13.44
C LEU A 59 5.05 -11.05 14.95
N LEU A 60 3.84 -11.15 15.48
CA LEU A 60 3.58 -11.45 16.90
C LEU A 60 4.05 -12.86 17.29
N ALA A 61 3.98 -13.80 16.36
CA ALA A 61 4.48 -15.16 16.55
C ALA A 61 6.02 -15.26 16.46
N GLN A 62 6.70 -14.24 15.94
CA GLN A 62 8.16 -14.21 15.76
C GLN A 62 8.84 -13.46 16.91
N PRO A 63 9.52 -14.14 17.87
CA PRO A 63 10.19 -13.49 18.97
C PRO A 63 11.43 -12.71 18.50
N GLY A 64 11.81 -11.68 19.28
CA GLY A 64 13.05 -10.94 19.10
C GLY A 64 12.82 -9.57 18.44
N ARG A 65 13.78 -8.67 18.72
CA ARG A 65 13.83 -7.32 18.12
C ARG A 65 14.55 -7.36 16.77
N PRO A 66 14.18 -6.53 15.81
CA PRO A 66 14.94 -6.36 14.58
C PRO A 66 16.35 -5.85 14.90
N ALA A 67 17.33 -6.27 14.10
CA ALA A 67 18.71 -5.76 14.21
C ALA A 67 18.77 -4.28 13.80
N ALA A 68 19.83 -3.59 14.20
CA ALA A 68 20.08 -2.21 13.83
C ALA A 68 20.02 -2.01 12.31
N ARG A 69 19.34 -1.00 11.85
CA ARG A 69 19.13 -0.65 10.42
C ARG A 69 18.45 -1.73 9.59
N THR A 70 17.71 -2.66 10.20
CA THR A 70 16.95 -3.68 9.47
C THR A 70 15.46 -3.54 9.70
N ALA A 71 14.67 -4.23 8.87
CA ALA A 71 13.23 -4.37 9.01
C ALA A 71 12.82 -5.83 8.82
N LYS A 72 11.82 -6.32 9.60
CA LYS A 72 11.25 -7.65 9.39
C LYS A 72 10.23 -7.64 8.24
N ALA A 73 9.48 -6.55 8.13
CA ALA A 73 8.48 -6.34 7.09
C ALA A 73 8.69 -4.99 6.39
N LEU A 74 8.42 -4.96 5.08
CA LEU A 74 8.45 -3.76 4.26
C LEU A 74 7.10 -3.59 3.56
N ILE A 75 6.54 -2.38 3.66
CA ILE A 75 5.34 -1.99 2.92
C ILE A 75 5.70 -0.81 2.02
N LEU A 76 5.48 -0.95 0.72
CA LEU A 76 5.69 0.10 -0.26
C LEU A 76 4.35 0.70 -0.68
N ALA A 77 4.29 2.02 -0.76
CA ALA A 77 3.12 2.77 -1.21
C ALA A 77 3.54 4.00 -2.04
N PRO A 78 2.72 4.45 -3.01
CA PRO A 78 3.09 5.49 -3.98
C PRO A 78 3.29 6.87 -3.37
N THR A 79 2.51 7.22 -2.36
CA THR A 79 2.44 8.59 -1.82
C THR A 79 2.75 8.64 -0.33
N ARG A 80 3.16 9.82 0.15
CA ARG A 80 3.41 10.07 1.59
C ARG A 80 2.13 9.94 2.41
N GLU A 81 1.05 10.39 1.83
CA GLU A 81 -0.29 10.37 2.42
C GLU A 81 -0.73 8.92 2.68
N LEU A 82 -0.58 8.04 1.69
CA LEU A 82 -0.93 6.63 1.84
C LEU A 82 0.01 5.91 2.82
N VAL A 83 1.32 6.20 2.79
CA VAL A 83 2.28 5.66 3.78
C VAL A 83 1.82 6.02 5.21
N ASN A 84 1.41 7.26 5.46
CA ASN A 84 0.94 7.68 6.77
C ASN A 84 -0.37 6.98 7.15
N GLN A 85 -1.34 6.90 6.24
CA GLN A 85 -2.62 6.21 6.47
C GLN A 85 -2.42 4.72 6.81
N ILE A 86 -1.55 4.04 6.06
CA ILE A 86 -1.20 2.65 6.34
C ILE A 86 -0.54 2.54 7.72
N ALA A 87 0.46 3.39 8.01
CA ALA A 87 1.17 3.35 9.28
C ALA A 87 0.24 3.62 10.48
N ASP A 88 -0.70 4.55 10.37
CA ASP A 88 -1.65 4.85 11.44
C ASP A 88 -2.62 3.70 11.68
N SER A 89 -3.10 3.05 10.61
CA SER A 89 -3.92 1.84 10.71
C SER A 89 -3.16 0.70 11.41
N LEU A 90 -1.89 0.48 11.05
CA LEU A 90 -1.07 -0.57 11.67
C LEU A 90 -0.74 -0.24 13.12
N ARG A 91 -0.46 1.02 13.46
CA ARG A 91 -0.22 1.46 14.84
C ARG A 91 -1.43 1.20 15.73
N LEU A 92 -2.64 1.47 15.22
CA LEU A 92 -3.89 1.17 15.93
C LEU A 92 -3.99 -0.32 16.28
N LEU A 93 -3.62 -1.20 15.35
CA LEU A 93 -3.66 -2.65 15.53
C LEU A 93 -2.53 -3.19 16.42
N THR A 94 -1.41 -2.46 16.51
CA THR A 94 -0.25 -2.88 17.32
C THR A 94 -0.25 -2.28 18.73
N VAL A 95 -1.28 -1.53 19.12
CA VAL A 95 -1.43 -1.00 20.48
C VAL A 95 -1.37 -2.13 21.51
N GLY A 96 -0.51 -1.97 22.52
CA GLY A 96 -0.30 -2.99 23.55
C GLY A 96 0.66 -4.13 23.16
N THR A 97 1.21 -4.10 21.96
CA THR A 97 2.27 -5.02 21.52
C THR A 97 3.66 -4.34 21.63
N LYS A 98 4.73 -5.12 21.37
CA LYS A 98 6.10 -4.59 21.29
C LYS A 98 6.52 -4.27 19.85
N LEU A 99 5.63 -4.42 18.88
CA LEU A 99 5.93 -4.18 17.46
C LEU A 99 6.08 -2.68 17.19
N THR A 100 7.07 -2.35 16.38
CA THR A 100 7.39 -0.97 15.98
C THR A 100 7.03 -0.75 14.53
N VAL A 101 6.38 0.41 14.25
CA VAL A 101 6.02 0.85 12.90
C VAL A 101 6.75 2.15 12.59
N THR A 102 7.66 2.12 11.62
CA THR A 102 8.45 3.27 11.18
C THR A 102 8.07 3.67 9.75
N THR A 103 7.95 4.98 9.50
CA THR A 103 7.67 5.51 8.17
C THR A 103 8.89 6.21 7.58
N VAL A 104 9.13 6.02 6.26
CA VAL A 104 10.15 6.75 5.51
C VAL A 104 9.58 7.34 4.22
N VAL A 105 9.52 8.67 4.16
CA VAL A 105 8.86 9.42 3.08
C VAL A 105 9.67 10.63 2.66
N GLY A 106 9.56 11.02 1.40
CA GLY A 106 10.15 12.26 0.89
C GLY A 106 9.60 13.52 1.57
N GLY A 107 10.31 14.64 1.47
CA GLY A 107 9.87 15.93 2.02
C GLY A 107 9.98 16.07 3.55
N GLN A 108 10.43 15.03 4.26
CA GLN A 108 10.75 15.07 5.70
C GLN A 108 12.26 14.98 5.93
N SER A 109 12.72 15.38 7.13
CA SER A 109 14.13 15.31 7.50
C SER A 109 14.69 13.89 7.37
N ILE A 110 15.67 13.72 6.48
CA ILE A 110 16.33 12.43 6.26
C ILE A 110 17.14 12.02 7.49
N GLY A 111 17.75 12.97 8.19
CA GLY A 111 18.52 12.69 9.42
C GLY A 111 17.65 12.08 10.53
N ARG A 112 16.42 12.56 10.71
CA ARG A 112 15.46 11.96 11.66
C ARG A 112 15.12 10.54 11.28
N GLN A 113 14.88 10.28 9.98
CA GLN A 113 14.54 8.93 9.50
C GLN A 113 15.73 7.97 9.67
N ILE A 114 16.98 8.41 9.44
CA ILE A 114 18.19 7.64 9.73
C ILE A 114 18.29 7.29 11.22
N ALA A 115 18.05 8.26 12.10
CA ALA A 115 18.07 8.05 13.54
C ALA A 115 17.00 7.04 14.02
N GLN A 116 15.80 7.10 13.42
CA GLN A 116 14.74 6.13 13.71
C GLN A 116 15.13 4.71 13.28
N LEU A 117 15.69 4.55 12.08
CA LEU A 117 16.10 3.25 11.54
C LEU A 117 17.32 2.66 12.24
N ALA A 118 18.14 3.49 12.92
CA ALA A 118 19.33 3.02 13.62
C ALA A 118 19.05 1.91 14.64
N ARG A 119 17.83 1.84 15.19
CA ARG A 119 17.42 0.81 16.16
C ARG A 119 16.80 -0.43 15.52
N GLY A 120 16.58 -0.42 14.18
CA GLY A 120 15.75 -1.39 13.49
C GLY A 120 14.26 -1.15 13.72
N THR A 121 13.42 -1.79 12.91
CA THR A 121 11.96 -1.69 13.01
C THR A 121 11.30 -3.01 12.62
N ASP A 122 10.18 -3.36 13.23
CA ASP A 122 9.43 -4.57 12.83
C ASP A 122 8.73 -4.32 11.49
N ILE A 123 8.07 -3.18 11.32
CA ILE A 123 7.37 -2.80 10.09
C ILE A 123 7.91 -1.47 9.58
N LEU A 124 8.43 -1.47 8.36
CA LEU A 124 8.85 -0.28 7.64
C LEU A 124 7.84 0.04 6.55
N VAL A 125 7.21 1.22 6.61
CA VAL A 125 6.29 1.70 5.58
C VAL A 125 6.97 2.83 4.80
N ALA A 126 7.07 2.72 3.48
CA ALA A 126 7.95 3.58 2.70
C ALA A 126 7.38 4.01 1.35
N THR A 127 7.77 5.22 0.91
CA THR A 127 7.74 5.55 -0.52
C THR A 127 9.02 5.08 -1.20
N PRO A 128 8.96 4.51 -2.44
CA PRO A 128 10.12 3.90 -3.10
C PRO A 128 11.33 4.83 -3.22
N GLY A 129 11.13 6.09 -3.62
CA GLY A 129 12.23 7.05 -3.81
C GLY A 129 13.01 7.33 -2.53
N ARG A 130 12.34 7.58 -1.39
CA ARG A 130 13.01 7.82 -0.12
C ARG A 130 13.68 6.57 0.43
N LEU A 131 13.09 5.40 0.20
CA LEU A 131 13.72 4.14 0.59
C LEU A 131 15.06 3.95 -0.13
N ILE A 132 15.12 4.22 -1.43
CA ILE A 132 16.38 4.20 -2.20
C ILE A 132 17.42 5.17 -1.63
N ASP A 133 17.05 6.42 -1.32
CA ASP A 133 17.96 7.39 -0.69
C ASP A 133 18.58 6.86 0.61
N LEU A 134 17.78 6.17 1.42
CA LEU A 134 18.24 5.60 2.69
C LEU A 134 19.12 4.35 2.50
N MET A 135 18.82 3.52 1.49
CA MET A 135 19.66 2.38 1.09
C MET A 135 21.03 2.87 0.60
N ASP A 136 21.07 3.92 -0.24
CA ASP A 136 22.32 4.50 -0.75
C ASP A 136 23.21 5.03 0.39
N ARG A 137 22.59 5.56 1.44
CA ARG A 137 23.27 6.01 2.66
C ARG A 137 23.58 4.88 3.64
N ARG A 138 23.30 3.63 3.30
CA ARG A 138 23.45 2.46 4.18
C ARG A 138 22.74 2.63 5.53
N ALA A 139 21.65 3.40 5.54
CA ALA A 139 20.82 3.65 6.71
C ALA A 139 19.76 2.55 6.94
N VAL A 140 19.50 1.73 5.93
CA VAL A 140 18.61 0.57 6.00
C VAL A 140 19.16 -0.57 5.16
N ASP A 141 19.04 -1.78 5.69
CA ASP A 141 19.32 -3.05 5.03
C ASP A 141 18.02 -3.86 4.92
N LEU A 142 17.68 -4.29 3.71
CA LEU A 142 16.48 -5.07 3.41
C LEU A 142 16.70 -6.59 3.45
N GLY A 143 17.92 -7.05 3.68
CA GLY A 143 18.27 -8.48 3.65
C GLY A 143 17.56 -9.35 4.69
N THR A 144 16.94 -8.74 5.70
CA THR A 144 16.19 -9.45 6.75
C THR A 144 14.67 -9.39 6.56
N VAL A 145 14.17 -8.75 5.51
CA VAL A 145 12.74 -8.64 5.23
C VAL A 145 12.18 -10.02 4.87
N ARG A 146 11.18 -10.47 5.62
CA ARG A 146 10.47 -11.74 5.39
C ARG A 146 9.03 -11.53 4.91
N HIS A 147 8.51 -10.32 5.05
CA HIS A 147 7.17 -9.94 4.60
C HIS A 147 7.25 -8.67 3.78
N LEU A 148 6.73 -8.71 2.57
CA LEU A 148 6.68 -7.58 1.66
C LEU A 148 5.24 -7.30 1.25
N VAL A 149 4.87 -6.03 1.27
CA VAL A 149 3.60 -5.57 0.70
C VAL A 149 3.89 -4.45 -0.31
N LEU A 150 3.27 -4.54 -1.49
CA LEU A 150 3.15 -3.44 -2.43
C LEU A 150 1.68 -3.03 -2.48
N ASP A 151 1.35 -1.83 -2.02
CA ASP A 151 -0.01 -1.30 -2.09
C ASP A 151 -0.10 -0.21 -3.16
N GLU A 152 -1.18 -0.23 -3.96
CA GLU A 152 -1.38 0.62 -5.13
C GLU A 152 -0.19 0.57 -6.11
N ALA A 153 0.21 -0.66 -6.48
CA ALA A 153 1.40 -0.90 -7.28
C ALA A 153 1.32 -0.26 -8.68
N ASP A 154 0.13 -0.22 -9.29
CA ASP A 154 -0.13 0.49 -10.55
C ASP A 154 0.14 2.00 -10.42
N GLN A 155 -0.30 2.64 -9.35
CA GLN A 155 -0.02 4.05 -9.11
C GLN A 155 1.48 4.31 -8.91
N MET A 156 2.22 3.37 -8.29
CA MET A 156 3.69 3.50 -8.22
C MET A 156 4.35 3.50 -9.60
N LEU A 157 3.82 2.74 -10.57
CA LEU A 157 4.29 2.75 -11.95
C LEU A 157 3.93 4.06 -12.66
N ASP A 158 2.70 4.56 -12.48
CA ASP A 158 2.24 5.83 -13.08
C ASP A 158 3.07 7.04 -12.63
N ILE A 159 3.52 7.04 -11.37
CA ILE A 159 4.43 8.06 -10.81
C ILE A 159 5.86 7.90 -11.33
N GLY A 160 6.21 6.76 -11.94
CA GLY A 160 7.52 6.50 -12.53
C GLY A 160 8.50 5.77 -11.61
N PHE A 161 8.05 5.11 -10.55
CA PHE A 161 8.92 4.39 -9.61
C PHE A 161 9.45 3.04 -10.12
N ILE A 162 9.24 2.69 -11.39
CA ILE A 162 9.65 1.39 -11.96
C ILE A 162 11.12 1.05 -11.68
N HIS A 163 12.04 2.01 -11.86
CA HIS A 163 13.46 1.79 -11.61
C HIS A 163 13.78 1.59 -10.13
N ALA A 164 13.11 2.35 -9.24
CA ALA A 164 13.25 2.19 -7.81
C ALA A 164 12.74 0.82 -7.35
N LEU A 165 11.57 0.41 -7.83
CA LEU A 165 10.99 -0.90 -7.54
C LEU A 165 11.90 -2.03 -8.00
N ARG A 166 12.38 -2.02 -9.25
CA ARG A 166 13.32 -3.03 -9.76
C ARG A 166 14.61 -3.11 -8.94
N ARG A 167 15.09 -1.97 -8.42
CA ARG A 167 16.28 -1.93 -7.56
C ARG A 167 15.98 -2.51 -6.18
N ILE A 168 14.85 -2.15 -5.57
CA ILE A 168 14.42 -2.70 -4.27
C ILE A 168 14.27 -4.23 -4.36
N ALA A 169 13.65 -4.75 -5.42
CA ALA A 169 13.46 -6.19 -5.62
C ALA A 169 14.78 -6.98 -5.54
N LYS A 170 15.87 -6.42 -6.10
CA LYS A 170 17.20 -7.06 -6.08
C LYS A 170 17.86 -7.10 -4.70
N MET A 171 17.42 -6.25 -3.77
CA MET A 171 17.98 -6.15 -2.40
C MET A 171 17.17 -6.96 -1.39
N LEU A 172 16.03 -7.48 -1.79
CA LEU A 172 15.18 -8.30 -0.94
C LEU A 172 15.62 -9.77 -0.98
N PRO A 173 15.52 -10.52 0.13
CA PRO A 173 15.77 -11.95 0.13
C PRO A 173 14.74 -12.69 -0.71
N ARG A 174 15.15 -13.85 -1.27
CA ARG A 174 14.24 -14.71 -2.05
C ARG A 174 13.17 -15.34 -1.18
N GLU A 175 13.56 -15.82 0.01
CA GLU A 175 12.65 -16.42 0.98
C GLU A 175 11.90 -15.32 1.74
N ARG A 176 10.72 -14.96 1.21
CA ARG A 176 9.80 -14.02 1.82
C ARG A 176 8.39 -14.29 1.34
N GLN A 177 7.41 -13.85 2.08
CA GLN A 177 6.03 -13.75 1.61
C GLN A 177 5.83 -12.36 0.98
N THR A 178 5.15 -12.31 -0.17
CA THR A 178 4.85 -11.04 -0.86
C THR A 178 3.35 -10.90 -1.13
N LEU A 179 2.77 -9.79 -0.72
CA LEU A 179 1.39 -9.42 -1.02
C LEU A 179 1.41 -8.17 -1.91
N LEU A 180 0.87 -8.27 -3.12
CA LEU A 180 0.82 -7.19 -4.09
C LEU A 180 -0.63 -6.82 -4.38
N PHE A 181 -0.97 -5.56 -4.15
CA PHE A 181 -2.30 -5.01 -4.41
C PHE A 181 -2.25 -3.94 -5.48
N SER A 182 -3.17 -4.05 -6.44
CA SER A 182 -3.31 -3.11 -7.56
C SER A 182 -4.78 -3.00 -7.96
N ALA A 183 -5.19 -1.85 -8.48
CA ALA A 183 -6.52 -1.70 -9.07
C ALA A 183 -6.55 -2.15 -10.52
N THR A 184 -5.42 -2.04 -11.23
CA THR A 184 -5.28 -2.38 -12.65
C THR A 184 -4.11 -3.32 -12.88
N MET A 185 -4.10 -4.01 -14.05
CA MET A 185 -3.07 -4.99 -14.37
C MET A 185 -2.58 -4.82 -15.83
N PRO A 186 -2.01 -3.67 -16.18
CA PRO A 186 -1.38 -3.49 -17.48
C PRO A 186 -0.12 -4.36 -17.59
N LYS A 187 0.34 -4.63 -18.81
CA LYS A 187 1.48 -5.52 -19.09
C LYS A 187 2.73 -5.23 -18.24
N LEU A 188 3.07 -3.96 -18.06
CA LEU A 188 4.22 -3.56 -17.22
C LEU A 188 4.01 -3.94 -15.74
N MET A 189 2.76 -3.95 -15.28
CA MET A 189 2.42 -4.40 -13.93
C MET A 189 2.55 -5.92 -13.79
N GLU A 190 2.19 -6.68 -14.83
CA GLU A 190 2.41 -8.14 -14.86
C GLU A 190 3.90 -8.46 -14.75
N GLU A 191 4.75 -7.82 -15.57
CA GLU A 191 6.21 -7.98 -15.51
C GLU A 191 6.78 -7.62 -14.12
N LEU A 192 6.24 -6.58 -13.47
CA LEU A 192 6.65 -6.22 -12.12
C LEU A 192 6.20 -7.28 -11.11
N ALA A 193 4.97 -7.74 -11.19
CA ALA A 193 4.42 -8.77 -10.31
C ALA A 193 5.25 -10.06 -10.37
N ASP A 194 5.62 -10.50 -11.56
CA ASP A 194 6.48 -11.68 -11.77
C ASP A 194 7.86 -11.53 -11.11
N SER A 195 8.37 -10.31 -10.98
CA SER A 195 9.65 -10.05 -10.31
C SER A 195 9.58 -10.10 -8.78
N TYR A 196 8.40 -10.00 -8.22
CA TYR A 196 8.18 -9.91 -6.77
C TYR A 196 7.50 -11.12 -6.15
N LEU A 197 6.60 -11.76 -6.90
CA LEU A 197 5.74 -12.84 -6.44
C LEU A 197 6.29 -14.21 -6.84
N ASN A 198 6.04 -15.19 -5.97
CA ASN A 198 6.38 -16.59 -6.23
C ASN A 198 5.11 -17.45 -6.11
N ASP A 199 4.63 -17.98 -7.23
CA ASP A 199 3.39 -18.79 -7.31
C ASP A 199 2.19 -18.16 -6.55
N PRO A 200 1.79 -16.92 -6.90
CA PRO A 200 0.81 -16.19 -6.13
C PRO A 200 -0.61 -16.70 -6.34
N LEU A 201 -1.40 -16.68 -5.27
CA LEU A 201 -2.85 -16.84 -5.37
C LEU A 201 -3.50 -15.50 -5.75
N ARG A 202 -4.38 -15.55 -6.75
CA ARG A 202 -5.14 -14.37 -7.20
C ARG A 202 -6.40 -14.19 -6.38
N VAL A 203 -6.57 -12.98 -5.85
CA VAL A 203 -7.78 -12.54 -5.14
C VAL A 203 -8.31 -11.30 -5.85
N ALA A 204 -9.55 -11.34 -6.30
CA ALA A 204 -10.16 -10.21 -7.01
C ALA A 204 -11.53 -9.86 -6.42
N VAL A 205 -11.73 -8.59 -6.13
CA VAL A 205 -13.02 -8.03 -5.68
C VAL A 205 -13.33 -6.85 -6.60
N ASN A 206 -14.44 -6.97 -7.32
CA ASN A 206 -14.84 -6.14 -8.43
C ASN A 206 -13.89 -6.26 -9.64
N PRO A 207 -14.37 -6.75 -10.79
CA PRO A 207 -13.54 -6.86 -12.00
C PRO A 207 -12.94 -5.50 -12.35
N PRO A 208 -11.67 -5.44 -12.77
CA PRO A 208 -11.05 -4.20 -13.23
C PRO A 208 -11.84 -3.66 -14.42
N GLY A 209 -12.11 -2.35 -14.42
CA GLY A 209 -12.79 -1.65 -15.51
C GLY A 209 -14.29 -1.45 -15.36
N GLN A 210 -14.93 -1.91 -14.28
CA GLN A 210 -16.30 -1.47 -13.97
C GLN A 210 -16.22 -0.15 -13.18
N ALA A 211 -16.77 0.92 -13.77
CA ALA A 211 -17.04 2.16 -13.04
C ALA A 211 -17.95 1.82 -11.83
N ALA A 212 -17.77 2.55 -10.72
CA ALA A 212 -18.66 2.38 -9.59
C ALA A 212 -20.11 2.58 -10.07
N GLU A 213 -21.00 1.65 -9.77
CA GLU A 213 -22.40 1.63 -10.25
C GLU A 213 -23.23 2.90 -9.95
N LYS A 214 -22.66 3.83 -9.16
CA LYS A 214 -23.28 5.08 -8.70
C LYS A 214 -22.70 6.33 -9.34
N ILE A 215 -21.88 6.21 -10.41
CA ILE A 215 -21.27 7.38 -11.06
C ILE A 215 -21.92 7.60 -12.42
N ASP A 216 -22.63 8.71 -12.56
CA ASP A 216 -23.10 9.19 -13.86
C ASP A 216 -21.91 9.76 -14.64
N GLN A 217 -21.66 9.22 -15.82
CA GLN A 217 -20.55 9.65 -16.67
C GLN A 217 -21.08 10.30 -17.95
N GLY A 218 -20.54 11.47 -18.28
CA GLY A 218 -20.82 12.18 -19.52
C GLY A 218 -19.54 12.54 -20.28
N VAL A 219 -19.60 12.53 -21.61
CA VAL A 219 -18.51 12.95 -22.49
C VAL A 219 -18.99 14.10 -23.37
N HIS A 220 -18.24 15.19 -23.38
CA HIS A 220 -18.49 16.35 -24.25
C HIS A 220 -17.35 16.50 -25.26
N PHE A 221 -17.67 16.42 -26.55
CA PHE A 221 -16.71 16.68 -27.62
C PHE A 221 -16.70 18.17 -27.94
N VAL A 222 -15.58 18.84 -27.62
CA VAL A 222 -15.40 20.29 -27.82
C VAL A 222 -14.00 20.60 -28.34
N ASN A 223 -13.87 21.73 -29.03
CA ASN A 223 -12.55 22.25 -29.41
C ASN A 223 -11.76 22.66 -28.15
N GLN A 224 -10.43 22.62 -28.26
CA GLN A 224 -9.58 22.92 -27.12
C GLN A 224 -9.79 24.34 -26.56
N GLY A 225 -10.07 25.33 -27.41
CA GLY A 225 -10.36 26.71 -27.01
C GLY A 225 -11.67 26.88 -26.24
N ASP A 226 -12.65 25.99 -26.44
CA ASP A 226 -14.00 26.10 -25.88
C ASP A 226 -14.14 25.36 -24.55
N LYS A 227 -13.11 24.60 -24.13
CA LYS A 227 -13.17 23.79 -22.89
C LYS A 227 -13.42 24.61 -21.64
N ALA A 228 -12.79 25.77 -21.51
CA ALA A 228 -12.95 26.63 -20.34
C ALA A 228 -14.37 27.22 -20.27
N THR A 229 -14.93 27.60 -21.42
CA THR A 229 -16.30 28.13 -21.53
C THR A 229 -17.33 27.05 -21.17
N LEU A 230 -17.18 25.84 -21.72
CA LEU A 230 -18.05 24.72 -21.38
C LEU A 230 -17.98 24.35 -19.90
N LEU A 231 -16.77 24.33 -19.32
CA LEU A 231 -16.58 24.07 -17.89
C LEU A 231 -17.28 25.13 -17.03
N ALA A 232 -17.13 26.42 -17.37
CA ALA A 232 -17.79 27.50 -16.66
C ALA A 232 -19.33 27.40 -16.75
N GLU A 233 -19.86 27.06 -17.94
CA GLU A 233 -21.28 26.83 -18.13
C GLU A 233 -21.78 25.61 -17.33
N TYR A 234 -21.03 24.52 -17.30
CA TYR A 234 -21.38 23.32 -16.51
C TYR A 234 -21.42 23.64 -15.01
N LEU A 235 -20.38 24.29 -14.49
CA LEU A 235 -20.29 24.68 -13.06
C LEU A 235 -21.39 25.66 -12.66
N SER A 236 -21.81 26.57 -13.57
CA SER A 236 -22.89 27.52 -13.29
C SER A 236 -24.26 26.86 -13.11
N LYS A 237 -24.44 25.64 -13.63
CA LYS A 237 -25.67 24.84 -13.48
C LYS A 237 -25.65 23.99 -12.19
N HIS A 238 -24.47 23.85 -11.55
CA HIS A 238 -24.25 23.01 -10.37
C HIS A 238 -23.66 23.81 -9.20
N VAL A 239 -24.16 25.02 -8.96
CA VAL A 239 -23.60 25.98 -7.98
C VAL A 239 -23.68 25.51 -6.53
N ASP A 240 -24.58 24.60 -6.21
CA ASP A 240 -24.75 24.04 -4.86
C ASP A 240 -24.00 22.71 -4.66
N GLU A 241 -23.22 22.26 -5.65
CA GLU A 241 -22.50 21.00 -5.61
C GLU A 241 -20.98 21.23 -5.48
N LEU A 242 -20.28 20.28 -4.81
CA LEU A 242 -18.84 20.30 -4.76
C LEU A 242 -18.26 19.76 -6.07
N ALA A 243 -17.38 20.53 -6.70
CA ALA A 243 -16.73 20.15 -7.95
C ALA A 243 -15.22 20.02 -7.81
N ILE A 244 -14.63 18.98 -8.41
CA ILE A 244 -13.17 18.83 -8.56
C ILE A 244 -12.85 18.80 -10.04
N VAL A 245 -11.98 19.70 -10.49
CA VAL A 245 -11.56 19.81 -11.88
C VAL A 245 -10.14 19.27 -12.02
N PHE A 246 -9.97 18.24 -12.85
CA PHE A 246 -8.65 17.68 -13.17
C PHE A 246 -8.17 18.24 -14.52
N GLY A 247 -7.02 18.92 -14.51
CA GLY A 247 -6.35 19.40 -15.72
C GLY A 247 -5.14 18.52 -16.07
N ARG A 248 -4.85 18.39 -17.37
CA ARG A 248 -3.67 17.65 -17.84
C ARG A 248 -2.34 18.34 -17.50
N THR A 249 -2.35 19.67 -17.40
CA THR A 249 -1.16 20.49 -17.12
C THR A 249 -1.51 21.60 -16.15
N LYS A 250 -0.47 22.19 -15.52
CA LYS A 250 -0.61 23.34 -14.60
C LYS A 250 -0.92 24.69 -15.28
N HIS A 251 -0.95 24.70 -16.60
CA HIS A 251 -1.16 25.96 -17.38
C HIS A 251 -2.41 25.87 -18.19
#